data_e11be40ec38da2774144c9d524f7f782
#
_entry.id   e11be40ec38da2774144c9d524f7f782
#
_cell.length_a   1.000
_cell.length_b   1.000
_cell.length_c   1.000
_cell.angle_alpha   90.00
_cell.angle_beta   90.00
_cell.angle_gamma   90.00
#
_symmetry.space_group_name_H-M   'P 1'
#
loop_
_entity.id
_entity.type
_entity.pdbx_description
1 polymer ?
#
loop_
_entity_poly.entity_id
_entity_poly.type
_entity_poly.pdbx_seq_one_letter_code
_entity_poly.pdbx_strand_id
1 'polypeptide(L)'
;MTFVPVRPGSVSRLGQSVLVVVAMALAACSSGGSTAGDGKPTTQTREHPSTTAPKRSTTTVPSRTGNRLGGGLGTPLPVPTALPPFNAIPAPGEGGWHPAGRLVGGVPAVYETTLAPPGSSQPAGIAWMDSHLLSALLYSGSKSPGGGPYRNTAPVEPTQAASLVAAFNGGFLMDTAGGGYFTEGRVVVPLVTGAASLVIYAGGTVNVGAWGSDVSMTSDVVSVRQNLMPLVEGGQPTAQAVGPDWQSWGNTCGATSCAHSVPSVEQQWRSGTGVTADGALVYATGPLLAPLQLAQLLVHAGVVRGMELDINPSWTFLVTYDPIDPGGLAAPGNGTRLLADTLRGPATFFDRAWARDFVTMSARTTPGG
;
A
#
# COMPACT_ATOMS: atom_id res chain seq x y z
N MET A 1 -27.30 17.89 62.20
CA MET A 1 -26.95 18.82 61.12
C MET A 1 -27.51 18.32 59.85
N THR A 2 -28.46 19.04 59.29
CA THR A 2 -29.48 18.63 58.33
C THR A 2 -28.98 18.88 56.90
N PHE A 3 -29.03 17.87 56.04
CA PHE A 3 -28.75 18.00 54.63
C PHE A 3 -29.99 18.53 53.89
N VAL A 4 -29.79 19.56 53.04
CA VAL A 4 -30.80 20.06 52.09
C VAL A 4 -30.33 19.75 50.67
N PRO A 5 -31.10 19.08 49.82
CA PRO A 5 -30.74 18.88 48.42
C PRO A 5 -31.21 20.01 47.52
N VAL A 6 -30.35 20.52 46.68
CA VAL A 6 -30.63 21.48 45.59
C VAL A 6 -31.04 20.71 44.32
N ARG A 7 -32.21 21.04 43.74
CA ARG A 7 -32.68 20.57 42.45
C ARG A 7 -32.09 21.41 41.31
N PRO A 8 -31.71 20.85 40.17
CA PRO A 8 -31.40 21.63 38.97
C PRO A 8 -32.68 21.91 38.14
N GLY A 9 -32.82 23.16 37.74
CA GLY A 9 -33.91 23.64 36.90
C GLY A 9 -33.74 23.27 35.43
N SER A 10 -34.89 22.93 34.82
CA SER A 10 -35.06 22.69 33.39
C SER A 10 -35.06 24.00 32.61
N VAL A 11 -34.24 24.09 31.55
CA VAL A 11 -34.34 25.15 30.52
C VAL A 11 -34.71 24.49 29.20
N SER A 12 -35.96 24.67 28.80
CA SER A 12 -36.45 24.34 27.45
C SER A 12 -35.95 25.41 26.45
N ARG A 13 -35.35 25.00 25.36
CA ARG A 13 -35.15 25.84 24.18
C ARG A 13 -35.91 25.22 22.99
N LEU A 14 -36.90 25.97 22.51
CA LEU A 14 -37.55 25.75 21.21
C LEU A 14 -36.50 25.97 20.09
N GLY A 15 -36.34 25.00 19.23
CA GLY A 15 -35.60 25.12 17.98
C GLY A 15 -36.56 25.40 16.81
N GLN A 16 -36.37 26.52 16.16
CA GLN A 16 -37.05 26.87 14.91
C GLN A 16 -36.42 26.09 13.75
N SER A 17 -37.26 25.30 13.05
CA SER A 17 -36.90 24.65 11.79
C SER A 17 -37.03 25.66 10.65
N VAL A 18 -35.96 25.96 9.97
CA VAL A 18 -35.97 26.72 8.71
C VAL A 18 -35.98 25.72 7.55
N LEU A 19 -37.09 25.68 6.84
CA LEU A 19 -37.28 24.92 5.61
C LEU A 19 -36.74 25.73 4.44
N VAL A 20 -35.65 25.31 3.82
CA VAL A 20 -35.14 25.87 2.56
C VAL A 20 -35.63 25.01 1.41
N VAL A 21 -36.53 25.55 0.61
CA VAL A 21 -37.00 24.98 -0.65
C VAL A 21 -36.03 25.45 -1.75
N VAL A 22 -35.28 24.52 -2.36
CA VAL A 22 -34.47 24.80 -3.55
C VAL A 22 -35.24 24.33 -4.79
N ALA A 23 -35.64 25.29 -5.63
CA ALA A 23 -36.29 25.04 -6.91
C ALA A 23 -35.25 24.57 -7.94
N MET A 24 -35.48 23.41 -8.58
CA MET A 24 -34.74 22.94 -9.73
C MET A 24 -35.25 23.66 -10.99
N ALA A 25 -34.34 24.36 -11.67
CA ALA A 25 -34.58 24.86 -13.02
C ALA A 25 -34.05 23.80 -14.02
N LEU A 26 -34.97 23.25 -14.80
CA LEU A 26 -34.69 22.38 -15.96
C LEU A 26 -34.36 23.29 -17.16
N ALA A 27 -33.14 23.20 -17.67
CA ALA A 27 -32.79 23.77 -18.99
C ALA A 27 -32.76 22.66 -20.03
N ALA A 28 -33.72 22.69 -20.94
CA ALA A 28 -33.75 21.87 -22.13
C ALA A 28 -32.91 22.53 -23.20
N CYS A 29 -31.95 21.84 -23.80
CA CYS A 29 -31.29 22.25 -25.02
C CYS A 29 -31.76 21.40 -26.21
N SER A 30 -32.37 22.10 -27.15
CA SER A 30 -32.88 21.60 -28.42
C SER A 30 -31.76 21.27 -29.42
N SER A 31 -32.01 20.22 -30.17
CA SER A 31 -31.27 19.77 -31.35
C SER A 31 -31.40 20.77 -32.51
N GLY A 32 -30.26 21.17 -33.11
CA GLY A 32 -30.21 21.84 -34.37
C GLY A 32 -29.32 21.08 -35.36
N GLY A 33 -29.91 20.54 -36.39
CA GLY A 33 -29.21 19.89 -37.48
C GLY A 33 -28.59 20.91 -38.45
N SER A 34 -27.47 20.55 -39.09
CA SER A 34 -26.99 21.23 -40.28
C SER A 34 -26.17 20.32 -41.18
N THR A 35 -26.65 20.22 -42.34
CA THR A 35 -26.23 19.88 -43.71
C THR A 35 -24.77 19.60 -44.02
N ALA A 36 -24.62 18.57 -44.85
CA ALA A 36 -23.44 18.08 -45.53
C ALA A 36 -22.81 19.13 -46.47
N GLY A 37 -21.48 19.16 -46.52
CA GLY A 37 -20.71 19.84 -47.52
C GLY A 37 -19.53 18.97 -47.96
N ASP A 38 -19.56 18.53 -49.21
CA ASP A 38 -18.50 17.78 -49.89
C ASP A 38 -17.22 18.61 -50.02
N GLY A 39 -16.09 18.12 -49.51
CA GLY A 39 -14.77 18.68 -49.72
C GLY A 39 -13.70 17.61 -49.82
N LYS A 40 -13.18 17.44 -51.06
CA LYS A 40 -12.12 16.52 -51.46
C LYS A 40 -10.83 16.75 -50.68
N PRO A 41 -10.11 15.72 -50.15
CA PRO A 41 -8.84 15.96 -49.46
C PRO A 41 -7.67 16.13 -50.45
N THR A 42 -6.97 17.22 -50.29
CA THR A 42 -5.67 17.47 -50.94
C THR A 42 -4.58 16.92 -50.01
N THR A 43 -3.81 15.97 -50.51
CA THR A 43 -2.67 15.38 -49.82
C THR A 43 -1.50 16.38 -49.77
N GLN A 44 -1.20 16.96 -48.63
CA GLN A 44 0.07 17.63 -48.40
C GLN A 44 0.95 16.74 -47.53
N THR A 45 2.02 16.25 -48.12
CA THR A 45 3.12 15.56 -47.45
C THR A 45 3.91 16.57 -46.63
N ARG A 46 3.81 16.49 -45.32
CA ARG A 46 4.61 17.29 -44.40
C ARG A 46 5.76 16.43 -43.90
N GLU A 47 6.96 16.74 -44.32
CA GLU A 47 8.21 16.15 -43.80
C GLU A 47 8.36 16.52 -42.31
N HIS A 48 8.49 15.50 -41.43
CA HIS A 48 8.86 15.72 -40.05
C HIS A 48 10.38 15.73 -39.94
N PRO A 49 10.98 16.69 -39.24
CA PRO A 49 12.39 16.62 -38.90
C PRO A 49 12.60 15.52 -37.86
N SER A 50 13.51 14.61 -38.18
CA SER A 50 13.98 13.53 -37.31
C SER A 50 14.72 14.12 -36.09
N THR A 51 14.04 14.19 -34.96
CA THR A 51 14.70 14.50 -33.67
C THR A 51 15.28 13.19 -33.11
N THR A 52 16.58 13.09 -33.16
CA THR A 52 17.36 12.01 -32.55
C THR A 52 17.14 12.05 -31.03
N ALA A 53 16.40 11.10 -30.50
CA ALA A 53 16.27 10.92 -29.05
C ALA A 53 17.63 10.60 -28.42
N PRO A 54 17.96 11.18 -27.25
CA PRO A 54 19.20 10.84 -26.55
C PRO A 54 19.17 9.36 -26.17
N LYS A 55 20.23 8.61 -26.49
CA LYS A 55 20.45 7.23 -26.05
C LYS A 55 20.36 7.18 -24.53
N ARG A 56 19.30 6.57 -24.03
CA ARG A 56 19.17 6.20 -22.62
C ARG A 56 20.35 5.28 -22.27
N SER A 57 21.22 5.74 -21.40
CA SER A 57 22.28 4.91 -20.83
C SER A 57 21.59 3.83 -19.99
N THR A 58 21.49 2.63 -20.54
CA THR A 58 21.01 1.47 -19.79
C THR A 58 22.15 1.05 -18.85
N THR A 59 22.16 1.61 -17.66
CA THR A 59 22.78 0.93 -16.54
C THR A 59 21.96 -0.33 -16.32
N THR A 60 22.42 -1.43 -16.86
CA THR A 60 21.86 -2.75 -16.62
C THR A 60 22.09 -3.04 -15.13
N VAL A 61 21.09 -2.68 -14.30
CA VAL A 61 20.93 -3.34 -13.00
C VAL A 61 20.73 -4.81 -13.37
N PRO A 62 21.63 -5.72 -12.95
CA PRO A 62 21.46 -7.12 -13.28
C PRO A 62 20.07 -7.52 -12.82
N SER A 63 19.26 -8.01 -13.76
CA SER A 63 18.06 -8.78 -13.45
C SER A 63 18.56 -10.01 -12.70
N ARG A 64 18.79 -9.86 -11.39
CA ARG A 64 19.01 -11.01 -10.54
C ARG A 64 17.70 -11.78 -10.60
N THR A 65 17.70 -12.82 -11.42
CA THR A 65 16.86 -13.99 -11.20
C THR A 65 16.92 -14.20 -9.70
N GLY A 66 15.83 -13.79 -9.01
CA GLY A 66 15.78 -13.84 -7.56
C GLY A 66 16.23 -15.23 -7.15
N ASN A 67 17.22 -15.29 -6.28
CA ASN A 67 17.73 -16.54 -5.75
C ASN A 67 16.47 -17.24 -5.20
N ARG A 68 16.02 -18.29 -5.89
CA ARG A 68 14.81 -19.03 -5.53
C ARG A 68 15.10 -19.71 -4.21
N LEU A 69 14.79 -19.01 -3.11
CA LEU A 69 14.80 -19.63 -1.81
C LEU A 69 13.66 -20.67 -1.87
N GLY A 70 14.03 -21.93 -1.96
CA GLY A 70 13.09 -22.99 -1.63
C GLY A 70 12.46 -22.61 -0.30
N GLY A 71 11.19 -22.99 0.00
CA GLY A 71 10.42 -22.47 1.13
C GLY A 71 11.02 -22.60 2.54
N GLY A 72 12.33 -22.92 2.65
CA GLY A 72 13.08 -23.04 3.90
C GLY A 72 13.69 -21.74 4.39
N LEU A 73 14.11 -21.76 5.66
CA LEU A 73 14.81 -20.65 6.32
C LEU A 73 16.13 -20.35 5.61
N GLY A 74 16.29 -19.09 5.16
CA GLY A 74 17.50 -18.60 4.51
C GLY A 74 18.53 -18.03 5.51
N THR A 75 19.71 -17.67 5.02
CA THR A 75 20.64 -16.84 5.79
C THR A 75 20.06 -15.44 5.90
N PRO A 76 19.99 -14.86 7.11
CA PRO A 76 19.46 -13.51 7.30
C PRO A 76 20.15 -12.48 6.41
N LEU A 77 19.38 -11.52 5.92
CA LEU A 77 19.92 -10.32 5.29
C LEU A 77 20.67 -9.45 6.33
N PRO A 78 21.63 -8.63 5.89
CA PRO A 78 22.24 -7.64 6.79
C PRO A 78 21.18 -6.74 7.42
N VAL A 79 21.31 -6.48 8.71
CA VAL A 79 20.43 -5.53 9.43
C VAL A 79 20.54 -4.15 8.75
N PRO A 80 19.41 -3.48 8.47
CA PRO A 80 19.45 -2.18 7.80
C PRO A 80 20.18 -1.14 8.64
N THR A 81 20.99 -0.31 7.99
CA THR A 81 21.67 0.81 8.66
C THR A 81 20.66 1.89 9.03
N ALA A 82 20.93 2.62 10.13
CA ALA A 82 20.10 3.74 10.55
C ALA A 82 19.91 4.75 9.41
N LEU A 83 18.68 5.26 9.28
CA LEU A 83 18.32 6.24 8.26
C LEU A 83 18.67 7.64 8.75
N PRO A 84 19.49 8.41 8.02
CA PRO A 84 19.71 9.81 8.36
C PRO A 84 18.36 10.57 8.32
N PRO A 85 18.03 11.38 9.35
CA PRO A 85 16.84 12.21 9.31
C PRO A 85 16.85 13.22 8.16
N PHE A 86 15.70 13.49 7.56
CA PHE A 86 15.57 14.53 6.53
C PHE A 86 15.60 15.95 7.15
N ASN A 87 15.12 16.07 8.39
CA ASN A 87 15.02 17.36 9.08
C ASN A 87 16.26 17.64 9.92
N ALA A 88 16.65 18.93 10.00
CA ALA A 88 17.80 19.36 10.78
C ALA A 88 17.63 19.13 12.30
N ILE A 89 16.38 19.06 12.76
CA ILE A 89 16.04 18.78 14.17
C ILE A 89 15.14 17.55 14.18
N PRO A 90 15.73 16.36 14.25
CA PRO A 90 14.96 15.11 14.26
C PRO A 90 14.27 14.89 15.62
N ALA A 91 13.20 14.09 15.58
CA ALA A 91 12.61 13.57 16.81
C ALA A 91 13.56 12.54 17.47
N PRO A 92 13.50 12.36 18.81
CA PRO A 92 14.30 11.34 19.48
C PRO A 92 14.04 9.93 18.91
N GLY A 93 15.11 9.24 18.50
CA GLY A 93 15.05 7.90 17.93
C GLY A 93 14.68 7.83 16.45
N GLU A 94 14.42 8.96 15.79
CA GLU A 94 14.06 9.03 14.38
C GLU A 94 15.16 8.40 13.51
N GLY A 95 14.76 7.52 12.58
CA GLY A 95 15.66 6.79 11.69
C GLY A 95 16.40 5.61 12.33
N GLY A 96 16.33 5.45 13.66
CA GLY A 96 16.91 4.30 14.36
C GLY A 96 16.02 3.06 14.24
N TRP A 97 16.58 1.95 13.75
CA TRP A 97 15.84 0.70 13.62
C TRP A 97 15.73 -0.04 14.96
N HIS A 98 14.58 -0.61 15.24
CA HIS A 98 14.34 -1.50 16.39
C HIS A 98 13.63 -2.77 15.91
N PRO A 99 13.97 -3.94 16.49
CA PRO A 99 13.32 -5.19 16.12
C PRO A 99 11.85 -5.19 16.53
N ALA A 100 11.01 -5.82 15.70
CA ALA A 100 9.57 -5.92 15.93
C ALA A 100 9.05 -7.31 15.53
N GLY A 101 7.97 -7.76 16.17
CA GLY A 101 7.37 -9.06 15.96
C GLY A 101 8.23 -10.21 16.50
N ARG A 102 7.71 -11.43 16.35
CA ARG A 102 8.41 -12.64 16.82
C ARG A 102 9.74 -12.87 16.12
N LEU A 103 10.67 -13.50 16.83
CA LEU A 103 11.92 -13.96 16.26
C LEU A 103 11.70 -15.13 15.29
N VAL A 104 12.50 -15.18 14.25
CA VAL A 104 12.53 -16.27 13.27
C VAL A 104 13.91 -16.92 13.29
N GLY A 105 13.97 -18.19 13.64
CA GLY A 105 15.25 -18.87 13.84
C GLY A 105 16.13 -18.23 14.93
N GLY A 106 15.52 -17.54 15.90
CA GLY A 106 16.21 -16.88 17.01
C GLY A 106 16.70 -15.47 16.71
N VAL A 107 16.41 -14.91 15.50
CA VAL A 107 16.82 -13.56 15.08
C VAL A 107 15.62 -12.72 14.68
N PRO A 108 15.68 -11.38 14.82
CA PRO A 108 14.64 -10.50 14.31
C PRO A 108 14.54 -10.58 12.77
N ALA A 109 13.31 -10.68 12.26
CA ALA A 109 13.01 -10.69 10.83
C ALA A 109 12.33 -9.41 10.36
N VAL A 110 11.87 -8.57 11.29
CA VAL A 110 11.27 -7.25 11.03
C VAL A 110 11.98 -6.22 11.87
N TYR A 111 12.26 -5.08 11.27
CA TYR A 111 12.76 -3.89 11.94
C TYR A 111 11.86 -2.71 11.59
N GLU A 112 11.52 -1.92 12.59
CA GLU A 112 10.65 -0.74 12.47
C GLU A 112 11.40 0.52 12.84
N THR A 113 11.04 1.64 12.21
CA THR A 113 11.49 2.97 12.56
C THR A 113 10.43 4.00 12.22
N THR A 114 10.60 5.22 12.70
CA THR A 114 9.83 6.38 12.27
C THR A 114 10.74 7.41 11.63
N LEU A 115 10.23 8.11 10.62
CA LEU A 115 10.99 9.13 9.90
C LEU A 115 10.01 10.19 9.36
N ALA A 116 10.23 11.46 9.70
CA ALA A 116 9.48 12.57 9.14
C ALA A 116 9.96 12.85 7.70
N PRO A 117 9.07 12.83 6.68
CA PRO A 117 9.48 13.07 5.30
C PRO A 117 9.91 14.53 5.08
N PRO A 118 10.62 14.83 3.97
CA PRO A 118 11.04 16.19 3.66
C PRO A 118 9.89 17.21 3.75
N GLY A 119 10.10 18.30 4.46
CA GLY A 119 9.11 19.38 4.60
C GLY A 119 7.93 19.07 5.53
N SER A 120 7.95 17.95 6.26
CA SER A 120 6.94 17.59 7.26
C SER A 120 7.58 17.38 8.63
N SER A 121 6.83 17.68 9.69
CA SER A 121 7.16 17.28 11.07
C SER A 121 6.36 16.06 11.53
N GLN A 122 5.45 15.55 10.69
CA GLN A 122 4.64 14.38 11.02
C GLN A 122 5.43 13.10 10.71
N PRO A 123 5.64 12.21 11.69
CA PRO A 123 6.37 10.99 11.48
C PRO A 123 5.56 10.01 10.60
N ALA A 124 6.25 9.37 9.68
CA ALA A 124 5.79 8.17 8.99
C ALA A 124 6.48 6.95 9.60
N GLY A 125 5.78 5.82 9.66
CA GLY A 125 6.34 4.55 10.08
C GLY A 125 6.91 3.80 8.88
N ILE A 126 8.07 3.15 9.08
CA ILE A 126 8.73 2.33 8.07
C ILE A 126 9.04 0.98 8.71
N ALA A 127 8.67 -0.11 8.03
CA ALA A 127 9.02 -1.48 8.40
C ALA A 127 9.88 -2.10 7.31
N TRP A 128 11.04 -2.63 7.69
CA TRP A 128 11.93 -3.41 6.84
C TRP A 128 11.78 -4.89 7.23
N MET A 129 11.58 -5.77 6.25
CA MET A 129 11.23 -7.17 6.43
C MET A 129 12.20 -8.06 5.66
N ASP A 130 12.87 -8.96 6.36
CA ASP A 130 13.82 -9.92 5.78
C ASP A 130 13.10 -10.99 4.96
N SER A 131 13.19 -10.93 3.66
CA SER A 131 12.58 -11.90 2.74
C SER A 131 13.23 -13.30 2.80
N HIS A 132 14.43 -13.41 3.36
CA HIS A 132 15.11 -14.68 3.58
C HIS A 132 14.57 -15.44 4.80
N LEU A 133 14.03 -14.70 5.77
CA LEU A 133 13.42 -15.24 6.99
C LEU A 133 11.90 -15.32 6.91
N LEU A 134 11.30 -14.52 6.03
CA LEU A 134 9.83 -14.39 5.92
C LEU A 134 9.32 -14.87 4.57
N SER A 135 8.14 -15.42 4.57
CA SER A 135 7.35 -15.77 3.39
C SER A 135 6.07 -14.96 3.34
N ALA A 136 5.77 -14.38 2.18
CA ALA A 136 4.56 -13.61 1.95
C ALA A 136 3.40 -14.50 1.47
N LEU A 137 2.18 -14.10 1.85
CA LEU A 137 0.94 -14.68 1.32
C LEU A 137 -0.10 -13.58 1.13
N LEU A 138 -0.74 -13.56 -0.03
CA LEU A 138 -1.82 -12.63 -0.35
C LEU A 138 -3.16 -13.19 0.12
N TYR A 139 -3.83 -12.44 0.97
CA TYR A 139 -5.19 -12.72 1.43
C TYR A 139 -6.17 -11.89 0.62
N SER A 140 -7.18 -12.54 0.07
CA SER A 140 -8.23 -11.91 -0.73
C SER A 140 -9.43 -11.56 0.11
N GLY A 141 -9.96 -10.35 -0.06
CA GLY A 141 -11.17 -9.93 0.62
C GLY A 141 -12.44 -10.12 -0.23
N SER A 142 -13.58 -10.07 0.41
CA SER A 142 -14.89 -10.21 -0.27
C SER A 142 -15.24 -9.04 -1.18
N LYS A 143 -14.63 -7.84 -0.94
CA LYS A 143 -14.79 -6.63 -1.77
C LYS A 143 -13.55 -6.32 -2.60
N SER A 144 -12.36 -6.67 -2.12
CA SER A 144 -11.12 -6.53 -2.85
C SER A 144 -10.36 -7.85 -2.78
N PRO A 145 -10.25 -8.58 -3.88
CA PRO A 145 -10.72 -8.25 -5.23
C PRO A 145 -12.21 -8.55 -5.49
N GLY A 146 -12.97 -9.16 -4.56
CA GLY A 146 -14.26 -9.78 -4.83
C GLY A 146 -14.12 -11.12 -5.54
N GLY A 147 -15.22 -11.73 -6.01
CA GLY A 147 -15.18 -12.94 -6.84
C GLY A 147 -14.72 -14.23 -6.13
N GLY A 148 -14.87 -14.34 -4.79
CA GLY A 148 -14.60 -15.56 -4.04
C GLY A 148 -15.42 -16.78 -4.45
N PRO A 149 -15.26 -17.91 -3.80
CA PRO A 149 -14.50 -18.10 -2.56
C PRO A 149 -12.98 -18.18 -2.77
N TYR A 150 -12.23 -17.89 -1.69
CA TYR A 150 -10.77 -17.99 -1.62
C TYR A 150 -10.37 -18.87 -0.44
N ARG A 151 -9.24 -19.58 -0.58
CA ARG A 151 -8.62 -20.31 0.53
C ARG A 151 -7.94 -19.35 1.49
N ASN A 152 -7.23 -18.35 0.93
CA ASN A 152 -6.55 -17.33 1.71
C ASN A 152 -7.45 -16.08 1.79
N THR A 153 -8.23 -16.01 2.85
CA THR A 153 -9.15 -14.90 3.15
C THR A 153 -9.23 -14.70 4.67
N ALA A 154 -9.66 -13.53 5.11
CA ALA A 154 -9.86 -13.29 6.55
C ALA A 154 -10.96 -14.21 7.13
N PRO A 155 -10.78 -14.66 8.38
CA PRO A 155 -9.71 -14.38 9.32
C PRO A 155 -8.41 -15.16 9.01
N VAL A 156 -7.26 -14.69 9.53
CA VAL A 156 -6.07 -15.51 9.59
C VAL A 156 -6.37 -16.70 10.50
N GLU A 157 -6.30 -17.90 9.94
CA GLU A 157 -6.62 -19.13 10.67
C GLU A 157 -5.46 -19.55 11.59
N PRO A 158 -5.72 -20.37 12.64
CA PRO A 158 -4.70 -20.78 13.62
C PRO A 158 -3.43 -21.37 13.00
N THR A 159 -3.56 -22.12 11.92
CA THR A 159 -2.41 -22.73 11.21
C THR A 159 -1.48 -21.68 10.61
N GLN A 160 -2.03 -20.58 10.09
CA GLN A 160 -1.23 -19.46 9.59
C GLN A 160 -0.76 -18.55 10.73
N ALA A 161 -1.59 -18.36 11.77
CA ALA A 161 -1.27 -17.58 12.95
C ALA A 161 -0.05 -18.13 13.72
N ALA A 162 0.22 -19.44 13.64
CA ALA A 162 1.37 -20.08 14.27
C ALA A 162 2.72 -19.53 13.77
N SER A 163 2.78 -19.08 12.52
CA SER A 163 4.00 -18.53 11.90
C SER A 163 3.92 -17.04 11.58
N LEU A 164 2.77 -16.39 11.77
CA LEU A 164 2.57 -15.00 11.44
C LEU A 164 3.51 -14.07 12.23
N VAL A 165 4.24 -13.21 11.54
CA VAL A 165 5.16 -12.22 12.11
C VAL A 165 4.62 -10.80 11.88
N ALA A 166 4.15 -10.50 10.66
CA ALA A 166 3.58 -9.21 10.33
C ALA A 166 2.45 -9.35 9.31
N ALA A 167 1.58 -8.35 9.27
CA ALA A 167 0.57 -8.21 8.22
C ALA A 167 0.32 -6.74 7.91
N PHE A 168 0.04 -6.43 6.63
CA PHE A 168 -0.22 -5.07 6.18
C PHE A 168 -1.29 -5.03 5.09
N ASN A 169 -1.89 -3.86 4.89
CA ASN A 169 -2.97 -3.65 3.94
C ASN A 169 -2.58 -3.94 2.49
N GLY A 170 -3.54 -4.35 1.68
CA GLY A 170 -3.45 -4.35 0.23
C GLY A 170 -3.63 -2.96 -0.38
N GLY A 171 -3.97 -2.93 -1.67
CA GLY A 171 -4.16 -1.68 -2.41
C GLY A 171 -5.61 -1.18 -2.43
N PHE A 172 -5.90 -0.28 -3.37
CA PHE A 172 -7.24 0.26 -3.61
C PHE A 172 -8.26 -0.83 -3.95
N LEU A 173 -9.54 -0.51 -3.90
CA LEU A 173 -10.56 -1.35 -4.52
C LEU A 173 -10.25 -1.55 -6.00
N MET A 174 -10.58 -2.71 -6.55
CA MET A 174 -10.16 -3.07 -7.91
C MET A 174 -10.74 -2.16 -9.00
N ASP A 175 -11.84 -1.49 -8.75
CA ASP A 175 -12.45 -0.50 -9.65
C ASP A 175 -11.65 0.81 -9.74
N THR A 176 -10.79 1.08 -8.76
CA THR A 176 -9.94 2.27 -8.69
C THR A 176 -8.44 1.97 -8.68
N ALA A 177 -8.07 0.69 -8.56
CA ALA A 177 -6.67 0.27 -8.50
C ALA A 177 -5.89 0.48 -9.80
N GLY A 178 -6.55 0.69 -10.93
CA GLY A 178 -5.89 0.83 -12.24
C GLY A 178 -5.09 -0.41 -12.67
N GLY A 179 -5.35 -1.56 -12.08
CA GLY A 179 -4.60 -2.80 -12.32
C GLY A 179 -5.40 -4.05 -12.01
N GLY A 180 -4.75 -5.21 -12.14
CA GLY A 180 -5.37 -6.52 -12.02
C GLY A 180 -5.05 -7.27 -10.73
N TYR A 181 -5.56 -8.48 -10.66
CA TYR A 181 -5.41 -9.40 -9.52
C TYR A 181 -5.33 -10.84 -9.99
N PHE A 182 -4.26 -11.54 -9.60
CA PHE A 182 -4.07 -12.97 -9.83
C PHE A 182 -3.80 -13.64 -8.49
N THR A 183 -4.49 -14.72 -8.21
CA THR A 183 -4.25 -15.56 -7.03
C THR A 183 -4.86 -16.93 -7.20
N GLU A 184 -4.34 -17.91 -6.46
CA GLU A 184 -4.87 -19.29 -6.43
C GLU A 184 -5.04 -19.91 -7.82
N GLY A 185 -4.08 -19.60 -8.75
CA GLY A 185 -4.05 -20.14 -10.10
C GLY A 185 -5.04 -19.49 -11.08
N ARG A 186 -5.72 -18.41 -10.73
CA ARG A 186 -6.70 -17.72 -11.58
C ARG A 186 -6.48 -16.22 -11.67
N VAL A 187 -6.73 -15.67 -12.86
CA VAL A 187 -6.87 -14.23 -13.07
C VAL A 187 -8.26 -13.83 -12.59
N VAL A 188 -8.32 -13.09 -11.48
CA VAL A 188 -9.57 -12.59 -10.89
C VAL A 188 -9.98 -11.28 -11.55
N VAL A 189 -8.99 -10.39 -11.76
CA VAL A 189 -9.11 -9.16 -12.55
C VAL A 189 -7.94 -9.15 -13.54
N PRO A 190 -8.15 -8.83 -14.82
CA PRO A 190 -7.10 -8.84 -15.83
C PRO A 190 -5.88 -8.02 -15.43
N LEU A 191 -4.68 -8.56 -15.62
CA LEU A 191 -3.44 -7.87 -15.33
C LEU A 191 -3.15 -6.83 -16.41
N VAL A 192 -2.71 -5.65 -15.99
CA VAL A 192 -2.44 -4.49 -16.84
C VAL A 192 -0.94 -4.31 -17.01
N THR A 193 -0.48 -4.23 -18.25
CA THR A 193 0.93 -3.94 -18.57
C THR A 193 1.30 -2.52 -18.11
N GLY A 194 2.47 -2.40 -17.48
CA GLY A 194 2.97 -1.14 -16.91
C GLY A 194 2.45 -0.84 -15.51
N ALA A 195 1.37 -1.49 -15.04
CA ALA A 195 0.88 -1.29 -13.69
C ALA A 195 1.88 -1.77 -12.63
N ALA A 196 2.00 -1.00 -11.54
CA ALA A 196 2.81 -1.39 -10.39
C ALA A 196 2.24 -2.68 -9.78
N SER A 197 3.10 -3.65 -9.56
CA SER A 197 2.71 -5.02 -9.22
C SER A 197 3.53 -5.53 -8.05
N LEU A 198 2.84 -5.94 -6.97
CA LEU A 198 3.40 -6.79 -5.94
C LEU A 198 3.18 -8.24 -6.40
N VAL A 199 4.27 -8.98 -6.59
CA VAL A 199 4.28 -10.35 -7.10
C VAL A 199 4.81 -11.28 -6.02
N ILE A 200 4.04 -12.31 -5.69
CA ILE A 200 4.44 -13.36 -4.76
C ILE A 200 4.70 -14.64 -5.54
N TYR A 201 5.84 -15.25 -5.28
CA TYR A 201 6.28 -16.48 -5.94
C TYR A 201 6.05 -17.70 -5.04
N ALA A 202 6.11 -18.88 -5.63
CA ALA A 202 6.13 -20.14 -4.90
C ALA A 202 7.28 -20.13 -3.88
N GLY A 203 7.00 -20.46 -2.63
CA GLY A 203 7.94 -20.31 -1.52
C GLY A 203 7.88 -18.93 -0.84
N GLY A 204 6.95 -18.05 -1.27
CA GLY A 204 6.62 -16.81 -0.55
C GLY A 204 7.64 -15.67 -0.70
N THR A 205 8.56 -15.75 -1.66
CA THR A 205 9.40 -14.59 -2.03
C THR A 205 8.54 -13.52 -2.72
N VAL A 206 8.93 -12.25 -2.56
CA VAL A 206 8.19 -11.10 -3.08
C VAL A 206 9.06 -10.30 -4.02
N ASN A 207 8.46 -9.75 -5.06
CA ASN A 207 9.06 -8.71 -5.89
C ASN A 207 8.03 -7.60 -6.16
N VAL A 208 8.51 -6.40 -6.44
CA VAL A 208 7.70 -5.25 -6.84
C VAL A 208 8.27 -4.66 -8.12
N GLY A 209 7.40 -4.26 -9.06
CA GLY A 209 7.85 -3.61 -10.30
C GLY A 209 6.71 -3.39 -11.29
N ALA A 210 7.01 -2.76 -12.41
CA ALA A 210 6.08 -2.58 -13.52
C ALA A 210 5.82 -3.92 -14.21
N TRP A 211 4.55 -4.26 -14.42
CA TRP A 211 4.16 -5.51 -15.07
C TRP A 211 4.55 -5.54 -16.54
N GLY A 212 5.21 -6.60 -16.94
CA GLY A 212 5.66 -6.81 -18.33
C GLY A 212 7.07 -6.30 -18.61
N SER A 213 7.65 -5.46 -17.72
CA SER A 213 9.03 -4.99 -17.84
C SER A 213 9.93 -5.47 -16.70
N ASP A 214 9.55 -5.17 -15.44
CA ASP A 214 10.35 -5.55 -14.27
C ASP A 214 9.95 -6.91 -13.71
N VAL A 215 8.66 -7.20 -13.77
CA VAL A 215 8.03 -8.45 -13.32
C VAL A 215 7.05 -8.95 -14.37
N SER A 216 6.90 -10.26 -14.48
CA SER A 216 6.02 -10.89 -15.46
C SER A 216 5.52 -12.23 -14.95
N MET A 217 4.54 -12.81 -15.66
CA MET A 217 4.02 -14.13 -15.34
C MET A 217 5.09 -15.19 -15.62
N THR A 218 5.44 -15.95 -14.60
CA THR A 218 6.30 -17.14 -14.67
C THR A 218 5.59 -18.31 -13.98
N SER A 219 6.06 -19.52 -14.18
CA SER A 219 5.43 -20.74 -13.63
C SER A 219 5.42 -20.80 -12.10
N ASP A 220 6.25 -20.00 -11.44
CA ASP A 220 6.36 -19.89 -9.98
C ASP A 220 5.62 -18.69 -9.39
N VAL A 221 4.94 -17.86 -10.20
CA VAL A 221 4.06 -16.81 -9.70
C VAL A 221 2.79 -17.43 -9.12
N VAL A 222 2.52 -17.13 -7.85
CA VAL A 222 1.32 -17.62 -7.14
C VAL A 222 0.31 -16.53 -6.87
N SER A 223 0.75 -15.27 -6.77
CA SER A 223 -0.16 -14.13 -6.62
C SER A 223 0.43 -12.86 -7.23
N VAL A 224 -0.44 -12.02 -7.78
CA VAL A 224 -0.13 -10.67 -8.26
C VAL A 224 -1.22 -9.72 -7.79
N ARG A 225 -0.80 -8.63 -7.13
CA ARG A 225 -1.66 -7.52 -6.73
C ARG A 225 -1.15 -6.23 -7.36
N GLN A 226 -1.89 -5.71 -8.34
CA GLN A 226 -1.53 -4.48 -9.03
C GLN A 226 -2.24 -3.26 -8.41
N ASN A 227 -1.56 -2.13 -8.36
CA ASN A 227 -2.13 -0.87 -7.88
C ASN A 227 -1.43 0.31 -8.55
N LEU A 228 -2.19 1.07 -9.34
CA LEU A 228 -1.73 2.27 -10.03
C LEU A 228 -0.46 2.03 -10.89
N MET A 229 0.41 3.02 -10.91
CA MET A 229 1.69 3.03 -11.62
C MET A 229 2.87 2.88 -10.65
N PRO A 230 4.08 2.59 -11.11
CA PRO A 230 5.26 2.55 -10.25
C PRO A 230 5.51 3.89 -9.56
N LEU A 231 5.78 3.83 -8.25
CA LEU A 231 6.09 5.00 -7.42
C LEU A 231 7.61 5.25 -7.36
N VAL A 232 8.38 4.16 -7.32
CA VAL A 232 9.85 4.15 -7.29
C VAL A 232 10.36 3.22 -8.38
N GLU A 233 11.31 3.67 -9.18
CA GLU A 233 12.03 2.89 -10.18
C GLU A 233 13.53 3.20 -10.12
N GLY A 234 14.37 2.17 -10.20
CA GLY A 234 15.82 2.33 -10.16
C GLY A 234 16.38 3.05 -8.93
N GLY A 235 15.65 2.98 -7.78
CA GLY A 235 16.03 3.65 -6.55
C GLY A 235 15.76 5.17 -6.56
N GLN A 236 14.86 5.63 -7.42
CA GLN A 236 14.45 7.04 -7.50
C GLN A 236 12.93 7.16 -7.57
N PRO A 237 12.32 8.24 -7.06
CA PRO A 237 10.94 8.56 -7.34
C PRO A 237 10.71 8.66 -8.85
N THR A 238 9.60 8.10 -9.34
CA THR A 238 9.25 8.20 -10.78
C THR A 238 8.91 9.64 -11.18
N ALA A 239 8.99 9.95 -12.47
CA ALA A 239 8.60 11.25 -12.98
C ALA A 239 7.14 11.59 -12.65
N GLN A 240 6.27 10.58 -12.61
CA GLN A 240 4.86 10.72 -12.22
C GLN A 240 4.71 11.07 -10.74
N ALA A 241 5.54 10.48 -9.86
CA ALA A 241 5.54 10.81 -8.42
C ALA A 241 6.06 12.22 -8.12
N VAL A 242 6.97 12.72 -8.96
CA VAL A 242 7.52 14.09 -8.86
C VAL A 242 6.59 15.13 -9.50
N GLY A 243 5.77 14.71 -10.46
CA GLY A 243 4.91 15.58 -11.24
C GLY A 243 3.75 16.20 -10.45
N PRO A 244 3.08 17.21 -11.03
CA PRO A 244 1.99 17.93 -10.37
C PRO A 244 0.66 17.14 -10.33
N ASP A 245 0.56 16.04 -11.05
CA ASP A 245 -0.68 15.23 -11.15
C ASP A 245 -0.80 14.24 -10.00
N TRP A 246 -0.86 14.78 -8.78
CA TRP A 246 -1.03 13.96 -7.58
C TRP A 246 -2.40 13.26 -7.51
N GLN A 247 -3.41 13.74 -8.24
CA GLN A 247 -4.74 13.12 -8.28
C GLN A 247 -4.73 11.73 -8.90
N SER A 248 -3.79 11.44 -9.79
CA SER A 248 -3.60 10.11 -10.38
C SER A 248 -3.15 9.06 -9.34
N TRP A 249 -2.61 9.50 -8.20
CA TRP A 249 -2.23 8.66 -7.04
C TRP A 249 -3.38 8.46 -6.04
N GLY A 250 -4.60 8.69 -6.48
CA GLY A 250 -5.78 8.55 -5.68
C GLY A 250 -6.14 9.82 -4.90
N ASN A 251 -7.43 9.86 -4.63
CA ASN A 251 -8.09 10.95 -3.96
C ASN A 251 -9.05 10.31 -2.97
N THR A 252 -9.01 10.68 -1.68
CA THR A 252 -9.88 10.11 -0.65
C THR A 252 -11.36 10.25 -0.98
N CYS A 253 -11.68 11.17 -1.86
CA CYS A 253 -13.02 11.45 -2.33
C CYS A 253 -13.11 11.26 -3.85
N GLY A 254 -13.06 10.01 -4.32
CA GLY A 254 -13.59 9.68 -5.64
C GLY A 254 -15.03 10.17 -5.73
N ALA A 255 -15.45 10.61 -6.92
CA ALA A 255 -16.70 11.36 -7.16
C ALA A 255 -17.99 10.73 -6.63
N THR A 256 -17.96 9.54 -6.06
CA THR A 256 -19.16 8.79 -5.66
C THR A 256 -19.16 8.30 -4.20
N SER A 257 -18.10 8.42 -3.44
CA SER A 257 -18.02 7.74 -2.13
C SER A 257 -17.73 8.59 -0.91
N CYS A 258 -17.41 9.87 -1.07
CA CYS A 258 -17.27 10.78 0.06
C CYS A 258 -18.44 11.73 0.16
N ALA A 259 -18.93 11.96 1.38
CA ALA A 259 -19.79 13.10 1.63
C ALA A 259 -19.10 14.37 1.09
N HIS A 260 -19.81 15.16 0.33
CA HIS A 260 -19.35 16.32 -0.47
C HIS A 260 -18.59 17.42 0.31
N SER A 261 -18.19 17.16 1.54
CA SER A 261 -17.61 18.13 2.47
C SER A 261 -16.12 17.98 2.75
N VAL A 262 -15.45 16.93 2.24
CA VAL A 262 -14.01 16.76 2.45
C VAL A 262 -13.28 17.21 1.20
N PRO A 263 -12.48 18.31 1.26
CA PRO A 263 -11.69 18.75 0.13
C PRO A 263 -10.72 17.65 -0.30
N SER A 264 -10.57 17.48 -1.61
CA SER A 264 -9.50 16.70 -2.19
C SER A 264 -8.17 17.41 -1.89
N VAL A 265 -7.26 16.73 -1.21
CA VAL A 265 -5.95 17.28 -0.86
C VAL A 265 -4.85 16.30 -1.24
N GLU A 266 -3.70 16.84 -1.65
CA GLU A 266 -2.54 16.04 -2.00
C GLU A 266 -1.99 15.25 -0.82
N GLN A 267 -1.91 15.91 0.33
CA GLN A 267 -1.38 15.32 1.56
C GLN A 267 -2.46 14.53 2.30
N GLN A 268 -2.32 13.22 2.29
CA GLN A 268 -3.26 12.27 2.86
C GLN A 268 -2.53 11.17 3.64
N TRP A 269 -3.27 10.34 4.36
CA TRP A 269 -2.72 9.05 4.75
C TRP A 269 -2.33 8.29 3.49
N ARG A 270 -1.10 7.78 3.46
CA ARG A 270 -0.63 6.91 2.37
C ARG A 270 0.14 5.75 2.92
N SER A 271 0.04 4.62 2.25
CA SER A 271 0.90 3.47 2.45
C SER A 271 1.50 3.02 1.12
N GLY A 272 2.70 2.46 1.19
CA GLY A 272 3.38 1.91 0.03
C GLY A 272 4.32 0.79 0.44
N THR A 273 4.75 0.03 -0.55
CA THR A 273 5.70 -1.06 -0.36
C THR A 273 6.68 -1.12 -1.51
N GLY A 274 7.83 -1.73 -1.29
CA GLY A 274 8.81 -1.92 -2.32
C GLY A 274 9.91 -2.89 -1.91
N VAL A 275 10.77 -3.23 -2.85
CA VAL A 275 11.89 -4.14 -2.63
C VAL A 275 13.21 -3.40 -2.71
N THR A 276 14.14 -3.74 -1.82
CA THR A 276 15.54 -3.29 -1.84
C THR A 276 16.36 -4.05 -2.85
N ALA A 277 17.59 -3.62 -3.11
CA ALA A 277 18.48 -4.30 -4.07
C ALA A 277 18.89 -5.70 -3.63
N ASP A 278 18.95 -5.95 -2.32
CA ASP A 278 19.25 -7.26 -1.71
C ASP A 278 18.00 -8.13 -1.48
N GLY A 279 16.82 -7.59 -1.79
CA GLY A 279 15.55 -8.33 -1.79
C GLY A 279 14.73 -8.23 -0.51
N ALA A 280 15.09 -7.39 0.44
CA ALA A 280 14.19 -7.10 1.58
C ALA A 280 12.90 -6.43 1.08
N LEU A 281 11.79 -6.66 1.79
CA LEU A 281 10.53 -5.95 1.58
C LEU A 281 10.45 -4.79 2.55
N VAL A 282 10.17 -3.59 2.04
CA VAL A 282 9.94 -2.39 2.85
C VAL A 282 8.48 -1.97 2.73
N TYR A 283 7.88 -1.61 3.84
CA TYR A 283 6.57 -0.98 3.92
C TYR A 283 6.71 0.39 4.58
N ALA A 284 6.02 1.40 4.06
CA ALA A 284 5.97 2.73 4.65
C ALA A 284 4.52 3.22 4.72
N THR A 285 4.18 3.94 5.80
CA THR A 285 2.85 4.56 5.96
C THR A 285 2.94 5.79 6.86
N GLY A 286 2.07 6.76 6.62
CA GLY A 286 1.97 7.93 7.49
C GLY A 286 0.83 8.87 7.11
N PRO A 287 0.48 9.78 8.02
CA PRO A 287 -0.46 10.86 7.75
C PRO A 287 0.19 11.95 6.89
N LEU A 288 -0.63 12.73 6.21
CA LEU A 288 -0.23 13.95 5.50
C LEU A 288 0.94 13.75 4.52
N LEU A 289 0.97 12.63 3.80
CA LEU A 289 1.97 12.32 2.79
C LEU A 289 1.48 12.72 1.39
N ALA A 290 2.32 13.47 0.65
CA ALA A 290 2.24 13.55 -0.80
C ALA A 290 2.82 12.27 -1.43
N PRO A 291 2.47 11.92 -2.69
CA PRO A 291 3.06 10.78 -3.38
C PRO A 291 4.60 10.82 -3.42
N LEU A 292 5.16 12.01 -3.70
CA LEU A 292 6.61 12.22 -3.69
C LEU A 292 7.24 11.92 -2.32
N GLN A 293 6.60 12.34 -1.22
CA GLN A 293 7.10 12.10 0.13
C GLN A 293 7.09 10.60 0.47
N LEU A 294 6.03 9.86 0.08
CA LEU A 294 6.00 8.41 0.23
C LEU A 294 7.12 7.74 -0.59
N ALA A 295 7.34 8.17 -1.84
CA ALA A 295 8.43 7.67 -2.66
C ALA A 295 9.81 7.95 -2.03
N GLN A 296 10.02 9.15 -1.50
CA GLN A 296 11.27 9.54 -0.82
C GLN A 296 11.54 8.70 0.43
N LEU A 297 10.52 8.42 1.25
CA LEU A 297 10.64 7.52 2.40
C LEU A 297 11.07 6.11 1.98
N LEU A 298 10.44 5.55 0.95
CA LEU A 298 10.80 4.23 0.42
C LEU A 298 12.22 4.20 -0.14
N VAL A 299 12.60 5.18 -0.96
CA VAL A 299 13.97 5.30 -1.51
C VAL A 299 14.99 5.43 -0.40
N HIS A 300 14.71 6.24 0.61
CA HIS A 300 15.60 6.45 1.76
C HIS A 300 15.83 5.16 2.56
N ALA A 301 14.80 4.29 2.62
CA ALA A 301 14.88 2.96 3.21
C ALA A 301 15.49 1.89 2.26
N GLY A 302 16.10 2.30 1.15
CA GLY A 302 16.82 1.43 0.21
C GLY A 302 15.98 0.77 -0.88
N VAL A 303 14.71 1.17 -1.04
CA VAL A 303 13.83 0.62 -2.07
C VAL A 303 14.32 1.01 -3.47
N VAL A 304 14.45 0.02 -4.34
CA VAL A 304 14.82 0.21 -5.75
C VAL A 304 13.61 0.13 -6.69
N ARG A 305 12.56 -0.55 -6.30
CA ARG A 305 11.26 -0.57 -6.98
C ARG A 305 10.14 -0.55 -5.95
N GLY A 306 9.18 0.36 -6.10
CA GLY A 306 8.13 0.56 -5.11
C GLY A 306 6.79 0.98 -5.74
N MET A 307 5.73 0.76 -4.99
CA MET A 307 4.36 1.07 -5.35
C MET A 307 3.59 1.67 -4.17
N GLU A 308 2.58 2.46 -4.48
CA GLU A 308 1.56 2.87 -3.51
C GLU A 308 0.57 1.74 -3.27
N LEU A 309 0.04 1.64 -2.05
CA LEU A 309 -1.00 0.68 -1.68
C LEU A 309 -2.35 1.36 -1.45
N ASP A 310 -2.55 2.03 -0.32
CA ASP A 310 -3.84 2.69 -0.01
C ASP A 310 -3.59 4.10 0.58
N ILE A 311 -4.63 4.97 0.49
CA ILE A 311 -4.55 6.36 0.94
C ILE A 311 -5.59 6.71 2.00
N ASN A 312 -6.39 5.75 2.43
CA ASN A 312 -7.43 5.98 3.41
C ASN A 312 -6.92 5.60 4.82
N PRO A 313 -7.07 6.46 5.82
CA PRO A 313 -6.59 6.19 7.19
C PRO A 313 -7.17 4.91 7.82
N SER A 314 -8.30 4.44 7.31
CA SER A 314 -8.88 3.16 7.74
C SER A 314 -8.21 1.93 7.14
N TRP A 315 -7.36 2.11 6.11
CA TRP A 315 -6.79 0.99 5.35
C TRP A 315 -5.26 0.99 5.32
N THR A 316 -4.59 2.07 5.78
CA THR A 316 -3.14 2.24 5.75
C THR A 316 -2.52 1.85 7.09
N PHE A 317 -2.18 0.58 7.27
CA PHE A 317 -1.60 0.10 8.53
C PHE A 317 -0.80 -1.18 8.35
N LEU A 318 0.21 -1.34 9.20
CA LEU A 318 0.97 -2.57 9.41
C LEU A 318 0.94 -2.93 10.89
N VAL A 319 0.89 -4.24 11.15
CA VAL A 319 0.93 -4.81 12.50
C VAL A 319 1.97 -5.91 12.53
N THR A 320 2.80 -5.93 13.56
CA THR A 320 3.68 -7.04 13.93
C THR A 320 3.08 -7.83 15.08
N TYR A 321 3.37 -9.13 15.17
CA TYR A 321 2.85 -10.03 16.21
C TYR A 321 4.01 -10.70 16.94
N ASP A 322 3.99 -10.57 18.27
CA ASP A 322 4.99 -11.13 19.17
C ASP A 322 4.35 -11.90 20.33
N PRO A 323 3.96 -13.17 20.12
CA PRO A 323 3.48 -14.02 21.19
C PRO A 323 4.54 -14.21 22.27
N ILE A 324 4.13 -14.16 23.54
CA ILE A 324 5.01 -14.35 24.71
C ILE A 324 5.71 -15.71 24.63
N ASP A 325 4.97 -16.75 24.25
CA ASP A 325 5.53 -18.09 24.05
C ASP A 325 6.07 -18.21 22.62
N PRO A 326 7.31 -18.66 22.39
CA PRO A 326 7.90 -18.79 21.05
C PRO A 326 7.08 -19.61 20.05
N GLY A 327 6.34 -20.62 20.53
CA GLY A 327 5.38 -21.41 19.74
C GLY A 327 3.95 -20.89 19.77
N GLY A 328 3.69 -19.75 20.40
CA GLY A 328 2.36 -19.17 20.54
C GLY A 328 1.77 -18.67 19.22
N LEU A 329 0.44 -18.57 19.19
CA LEU A 329 -0.27 -18.06 18.02
C LEU A 329 -0.25 -16.54 18.01
N ALA A 330 -0.06 -15.94 16.83
CA ALA A 330 -0.40 -14.55 16.61
C ALA A 330 -1.90 -14.32 16.87
N ALA A 331 -2.21 -13.27 17.60
CA ALA A 331 -3.58 -12.95 18.02
C ALA A 331 -3.71 -11.43 18.22
N PRO A 332 -4.93 -10.90 18.28
CA PRO A 332 -5.15 -9.48 18.56
C PRO A 332 -4.40 -8.94 19.77
N GLY A 333 -4.28 -9.75 20.83
CA GLY A 333 -3.68 -9.35 22.11
C GLY A 333 -2.15 -9.26 22.11
N ASN A 334 -1.46 -9.79 21.11
CA ASN A 334 0.00 -9.77 21.00
C ASN A 334 0.50 -9.05 19.73
N GLY A 335 -0.38 -8.26 19.10
CA GLY A 335 -0.03 -7.46 17.93
C GLY A 335 0.28 -6.01 18.31
N THR A 336 1.27 -5.43 17.62
CA THR A 336 1.69 -4.03 17.77
C THR A 336 1.55 -3.32 16.43
N ARG A 337 0.98 -2.11 16.43
CA ARG A 337 0.87 -1.27 15.23
C ARG A 337 2.20 -0.58 14.97
N LEU A 338 2.59 -0.47 13.70
CA LEU A 338 3.74 0.36 13.29
C LEU A 338 3.56 1.83 13.70
N LEU A 339 2.36 2.37 13.53
CA LEU A 339 1.97 3.70 14.03
C LEU A 339 0.75 3.57 14.95
N ALA A 340 0.83 4.17 16.14
CA ALA A 340 -0.20 4.05 17.18
C ALA A 340 -1.54 4.70 16.79
N ASP A 341 -1.50 5.73 15.95
CA ASP A 341 -2.66 6.54 15.55
C ASP A 341 -3.42 6.00 14.33
N THR A 342 -3.02 4.84 13.78
CA THR A 342 -3.81 4.19 12.74
C THR A 342 -5.18 3.76 13.24
N LEU A 343 -6.22 3.93 12.42
CA LEU A 343 -7.61 3.62 12.81
C LEU A 343 -7.86 2.11 12.98
N ARG A 344 -7.06 1.28 12.33
CA ARG A 344 -7.13 -0.18 12.42
C ARG A 344 -5.96 -0.73 13.23
N GLY A 345 -6.10 -1.95 13.68
CA GLY A 345 -5.09 -2.56 14.53
C GLY A 345 -5.09 -4.09 14.47
N PRO A 346 -4.44 -4.74 15.44
CA PRO A 346 -4.14 -6.17 15.40
C PRO A 346 -5.33 -7.09 15.16
N ALA A 347 -6.52 -6.73 15.65
CA ALA A 347 -7.73 -7.53 15.47
C ALA A 347 -8.24 -7.59 14.02
N THR A 348 -7.83 -6.65 13.17
CA THR A 348 -8.40 -6.50 11.82
C THR A 348 -8.18 -7.73 10.95
N PHE A 349 -6.99 -8.33 10.97
CA PHE A 349 -6.67 -9.49 10.15
C PHE A 349 -7.30 -10.80 10.66
N PHE A 350 -7.85 -10.78 11.87
CA PHE A 350 -8.61 -11.87 12.51
C PHE A 350 -10.13 -11.65 12.48
N ASP A 351 -10.60 -10.60 11.81
CA ASP A 351 -12.03 -10.28 11.69
C ASP A 351 -12.62 -10.95 10.45
N ARG A 352 -13.57 -11.87 10.64
CA ARG A 352 -14.32 -12.53 9.55
C ARG A 352 -15.08 -11.55 8.65
N ALA A 353 -15.42 -10.39 9.15
CA ALA A 353 -16.09 -9.33 8.38
C ALA A 353 -15.12 -8.50 7.53
N TRP A 354 -13.80 -8.72 7.65
CA TRP A 354 -12.82 -7.97 6.89
C TRP A 354 -12.91 -8.25 5.39
N ALA A 355 -13.20 -7.21 4.62
CA ALA A 355 -13.58 -7.33 3.22
C ALA A 355 -12.47 -6.90 2.23
N ARG A 356 -11.33 -6.41 2.75
CA ARG A 356 -10.18 -5.92 1.94
C ARG A 356 -9.11 -6.98 1.84
N ASP A 357 -8.34 -6.93 0.75
CA ASP A 357 -7.14 -7.73 0.61
C ASP A 357 -6.01 -7.22 1.52
N PHE A 358 -5.11 -8.12 1.89
CA PHE A 358 -3.94 -7.83 2.71
C PHE A 358 -2.83 -8.86 2.47
N VAL A 359 -1.63 -8.54 2.91
CA VAL A 359 -0.47 -9.41 2.83
C VAL A 359 -0.04 -9.81 4.24
N THR A 360 0.22 -11.10 4.43
CA THR A 360 0.86 -11.63 5.63
C THR A 360 2.32 -11.95 5.36
N MET A 361 3.18 -11.75 6.36
CA MET A 361 4.58 -12.12 6.40
C MET A 361 4.75 -13.15 7.51
N SER A 362 5.00 -14.38 7.15
CA SER A 362 5.09 -15.53 8.07
C SER A 362 6.52 -16.03 8.15
N ALA A 363 6.91 -16.50 9.33
CA ALA A 363 8.21 -17.13 9.55
C ALA A 363 8.42 -18.33 8.62
N ARG A 364 9.56 -18.37 7.94
CA ARG A 364 9.99 -19.57 7.21
C ARG A 364 10.36 -20.67 8.18
N THR A 365 10.04 -21.90 7.85
CA THR A 365 10.41 -23.07 8.65
C THR A 365 11.77 -23.60 8.21
N THR A 366 12.53 -24.17 9.14
CA THR A 366 13.71 -24.96 8.80
C THR A 366 13.27 -26.22 8.04
N PRO A 367 13.92 -26.60 6.92
CA PRO A 367 13.62 -27.85 6.25
C PRO A 367 13.80 -29.02 7.22
N GLY A 368 12.73 -29.73 7.58
CA GLY A 368 12.78 -30.91 8.44
C GLY A 368 12.40 -30.69 9.92
N GLY A 369 11.80 -29.53 10.25
CA GLY A 369 11.16 -29.29 11.55
C GLY A 369 9.66 -29.59 11.51
#